data_3ed301da99bd810274493a599ddaa206
#
_entry.id   3ed301da99bd810274493a599ddaa206
#
_cell.length_a   1.000
_cell.length_b   1.000
_cell.length_c   1.000
_cell.angle_alpha   90.00
_cell.angle_beta   90.00
_cell.angle_gamma   90.00
#
_symmetry.space_group_name_H-M   'P 1'
#
loop_
_entity.id
_entity.type
_entity.pdbx_description
1 polymer ?
#
loop_
_entity_poly.entity_id
_entity_poly.type
_entity_poly.pdbx_seq_one_letter_code
_entity_poly.pdbx_strand_id
1 'polypeptide(L)'
;MTDDGYRARYRTAQQIRSGGALGNIFDGPRITAHGLSTLVLAWPGTGFQTEAVHTTIVAAGQTSEEYTYDLAEEAFLCRHGQVEVLLRGDWVTLRPGDLAYFPAGVPHAIRNTSDGDAYLVNQICPPQFDLYIDAGLYNPTWGDMDEEAIRKAKLNAEPLDVGPLDELDEMVFRDDQPKVRAQNLTPEEVAHGGALFNVLEGAGFTGIGLPMRLVLWPAAGTRLVGFNYAYCGTGVEDTMHTHPVSDEFLVMWSGQGQLFIGDIGWVDAGPGDVALAPCGVMHGHRSTADRGPSMMGGFASPPQMDLVIPTDYYKNGVYERPQPSELTDSQEHASDQG
;
A
#
# COMPACT_ATOMS: atom_id res chain seq x y z
N MET A 1 -4.57 4.38 -28.97
CA MET A 1 -5.18 4.81 -27.71
C MET A 1 -4.78 6.24 -27.48
N THR A 2 -5.68 7.11 -27.09
CA THR A 2 -5.30 8.45 -26.61
C THR A 2 -4.39 8.27 -25.40
N ASP A 3 -3.41 9.15 -25.20
CA ASP A 3 -2.36 9.07 -24.16
C ASP A 3 -2.87 8.85 -22.72
N ASP A 4 -4.17 8.98 -22.47
CA ASP A 4 -4.80 8.87 -21.16
C ASP A 4 -5.54 7.53 -20.90
N GLY A 5 -5.69 6.68 -21.91
CA GLY A 5 -6.54 5.46 -21.82
C GLY A 5 -6.04 4.37 -20.87
N TYR A 6 -4.83 4.51 -20.32
CA TYR A 6 -4.22 3.62 -19.35
C TYR A 6 -4.40 4.08 -17.89
N ARG A 7 -4.86 5.33 -17.67
CA ARG A 7 -5.05 5.86 -16.32
C ARG A 7 -6.28 5.26 -15.65
N ALA A 8 -6.20 4.97 -14.37
CA ALA A 8 -7.23 4.33 -13.57
C ALA A 8 -8.59 5.05 -13.65
N ARG A 9 -8.60 6.38 -13.77
CA ARG A 9 -9.83 7.17 -13.89
C ARG A 9 -10.65 6.87 -15.15
N TYR A 10 -10.01 6.36 -16.23
CA TYR A 10 -10.66 6.07 -17.50
C TYR A 10 -10.92 4.56 -17.72
N ARG A 11 -10.39 3.68 -16.88
CA ARG A 11 -10.58 2.24 -16.99
C ARG A 11 -11.71 1.74 -16.10
N THR A 12 -12.48 0.78 -16.59
CA THR A 12 -13.49 0.08 -15.78
C THR A 12 -12.81 -0.86 -14.77
N ALA A 13 -13.53 -1.29 -13.73
CA ALA A 13 -13.04 -2.29 -12.79
C ALA A 13 -12.57 -3.57 -13.49
N GLN A 14 -13.30 -4.03 -14.51
CA GLN A 14 -12.93 -5.20 -15.30
C GLN A 14 -11.63 -4.99 -16.09
N GLN A 15 -11.44 -3.82 -16.69
CA GLN A 15 -10.20 -3.50 -17.43
C GLN A 15 -9.00 -3.43 -16.49
N ILE A 16 -9.17 -2.85 -15.29
CA ILE A 16 -8.11 -2.81 -14.28
C ILE A 16 -7.78 -4.22 -13.80
N ARG A 17 -8.81 -5.02 -13.51
CA ARG A 17 -8.63 -6.42 -13.05
C ARG A 17 -7.87 -7.29 -14.03
N SER A 18 -8.05 -7.08 -15.32
CA SER A 18 -7.42 -7.92 -16.35
C SER A 18 -6.11 -7.38 -16.90
N GLY A 19 -5.86 -6.08 -16.81
CA GLY A 19 -4.74 -5.45 -17.49
C GLY A 19 -4.03 -4.35 -16.69
N GLY A 20 -4.47 -4.09 -15.45
CA GLY A 20 -3.89 -3.06 -14.59
C GLY A 20 -4.29 -1.64 -14.98
N ALA A 21 -3.71 -0.66 -14.31
CA ALA A 21 -3.85 0.77 -14.63
C ALA A 21 -2.72 1.59 -13.99
N LEU A 22 -2.45 2.76 -14.56
CA LEU A 22 -1.66 3.79 -13.89
C LEU A 22 -2.60 4.67 -13.06
N GLY A 23 -2.36 4.77 -11.75
CA GLY A 23 -3.00 5.70 -10.83
C GLY A 23 -2.03 6.74 -10.28
N ASN A 24 -2.50 7.50 -9.30
CA ASN A 24 -1.67 8.36 -8.48
C ASN A 24 -2.26 8.42 -7.07
N ILE A 25 -1.43 8.43 -6.03
CA ILE A 25 -1.89 8.42 -4.62
C ILE A 25 -2.68 9.67 -4.24
N PHE A 26 -2.64 10.72 -5.03
CA PHE A 26 -3.37 11.97 -4.82
C PHE A 26 -4.54 12.16 -5.81
N ASP A 27 -4.91 11.13 -6.58
CA ASP A 27 -5.99 11.20 -7.57
C ASP A 27 -6.98 10.05 -7.42
N GLY A 28 -8.18 10.35 -6.95
CA GLY A 28 -9.27 9.37 -6.81
C GLY A 28 -10.58 9.98 -6.35
N PRO A 29 -11.69 9.26 -6.47
CA PRO A 29 -12.97 9.68 -5.90
C PRO A 29 -12.83 9.98 -4.40
N ARG A 30 -13.50 11.04 -3.96
CA ARG A 30 -13.48 11.48 -2.57
C ARG A 30 -14.68 10.96 -1.82
N ILE A 31 -14.43 10.36 -0.66
CA ILE A 31 -15.45 9.93 0.32
C ILE A 31 -15.15 10.55 1.68
N THR A 32 -16.04 10.34 2.63
CA THR A 32 -15.76 10.57 4.05
C THR A 32 -15.67 9.22 4.75
N ALA A 33 -14.52 8.93 5.36
CA ALA A 33 -14.31 7.72 6.15
C ALA A 33 -13.94 8.12 7.58
N HIS A 34 -14.72 7.68 8.57
CA HIS A 34 -14.52 7.99 10.01
C HIS A 34 -14.36 9.49 10.32
N GLY A 35 -15.12 10.33 9.59
CA GLY A 35 -15.06 11.79 9.73
C GLY A 35 -13.90 12.46 8.96
N LEU A 36 -13.04 11.71 8.28
CA LEU A 36 -11.92 12.22 7.51
C LEU A 36 -12.19 12.20 6.00
N SER A 37 -11.66 13.20 5.29
CA SER A 37 -11.69 13.22 3.82
C SER A 37 -10.71 12.18 3.28
N THR A 38 -11.19 11.32 2.38
CA THR A 38 -10.44 10.15 1.93
C THR A 38 -10.59 9.98 0.42
N LEU A 39 -9.46 9.86 -0.30
CA LEU A 39 -9.42 9.51 -1.71
C LEU A 39 -9.41 8.00 -1.85
N VAL A 40 -10.30 7.47 -2.67
CA VAL A 40 -10.40 6.03 -2.95
C VAL A 40 -9.50 5.70 -4.14
N LEU A 41 -8.43 4.94 -3.91
CA LEU A 41 -7.45 4.61 -4.95
C LEU A 41 -7.71 3.22 -5.53
N ALA A 42 -7.82 2.23 -4.66
CA ALA A 42 -8.07 0.84 -5.02
C ALA A 42 -9.09 0.21 -4.08
N TRP A 43 -10.01 -0.60 -4.61
CA TRP A 43 -10.99 -1.42 -3.90
C TRP A 43 -11.73 -2.30 -4.91
N PRO A 44 -12.62 -3.24 -4.51
CA PRO A 44 -13.33 -4.10 -5.48
C PRO A 44 -14.08 -3.35 -6.58
N GLY A 45 -14.64 -2.17 -6.30
CA GLY A 45 -15.28 -1.30 -7.30
C GLY A 45 -14.34 -0.68 -8.34
N THR A 46 -13.04 -0.70 -8.10
CA THR A 46 -12.02 -0.26 -9.05
C THR A 46 -11.14 -1.39 -9.58
N GLY A 47 -11.47 -2.67 -9.28
CA GLY A 47 -10.82 -3.83 -9.88
C GLY A 47 -9.95 -4.66 -8.93
N PHE A 48 -9.63 -4.17 -7.75
CA PHE A 48 -8.96 -4.92 -6.69
C PHE A 48 -9.94 -5.86 -5.99
N GLN A 49 -9.45 -6.92 -5.37
CA GLN A 49 -10.30 -7.91 -4.69
C GLN A 49 -9.89 -8.15 -3.24
N THR A 50 -8.59 -8.11 -2.96
CA THR A 50 -8.03 -8.56 -1.68
C THR A 50 -7.76 -7.42 -0.72
N GLU A 51 -7.65 -6.20 -1.24
CA GLU A 51 -7.37 -5.01 -0.45
C GLU A 51 -8.15 -3.77 -0.91
N ALA A 52 -8.27 -2.80 -0.03
CA ALA A 52 -8.59 -1.43 -0.37
C ALA A 52 -7.41 -0.52 0.02
N VAL A 53 -7.07 0.41 -0.87
CA VAL A 53 -6.03 1.41 -0.62
C VAL A 53 -6.62 2.80 -0.84
N HIS A 54 -6.37 3.67 0.14
CA HIS A 54 -6.89 5.03 0.18
C HIS A 54 -5.76 6.03 0.45
N THR A 55 -6.01 7.31 0.16
CA THR A 55 -5.25 8.42 0.75
C THR A 55 -6.16 9.21 1.67
N THR A 56 -5.90 9.15 2.97
CA THR A 56 -6.62 9.90 3.99
C THR A 56 -5.96 11.25 4.21
N ILE A 57 -6.77 12.30 4.15
CA ILE A 57 -6.37 13.68 4.36
C ILE A 57 -6.79 14.05 5.77
N VAL A 58 -5.82 14.43 6.61
CA VAL A 58 -6.08 14.88 7.98
C VAL A 58 -5.72 16.35 8.07
N ALA A 59 -6.73 17.23 7.94
CA ALA A 59 -6.52 18.65 8.00
C ALA A 59 -5.99 19.11 9.37
N ALA A 60 -5.31 20.26 9.39
CA ALA A 60 -4.81 20.85 10.64
C ALA A 60 -5.92 20.96 11.70
N GLY A 61 -5.67 20.42 12.89
CA GLY A 61 -6.62 20.40 14.01
C GLY A 61 -7.76 19.37 13.90
N GLN A 62 -7.82 18.56 12.85
CA GLN A 62 -8.85 17.54 12.65
C GLN A 62 -8.58 16.27 13.48
N THR A 63 -9.64 15.62 13.92
CA THR A 63 -9.60 14.33 14.62
C THR A 63 -10.67 13.41 14.02
N SER A 64 -10.32 12.14 13.78
CA SER A 64 -11.27 11.12 13.34
C SER A 64 -12.20 10.70 14.48
N GLU A 65 -13.27 10.01 14.16
CA GLU A 65 -13.96 9.15 15.12
C GLU A 65 -12.99 8.03 15.58
N GLU A 66 -13.21 7.48 16.77
CA GLU A 66 -12.59 6.22 17.16
C GLU A 66 -13.37 5.08 16.50
N TYR A 67 -12.67 4.17 15.83
CA TYR A 67 -13.30 3.06 15.12
C TYR A 67 -12.45 1.78 15.19
N THR A 68 -13.05 0.68 14.79
CA THR A 68 -12.39 -0.62 14.67
C THR A 68 -13.01 -1.41 13.52
N TYR A 69 -12.22 -2.27 12.91
CA TYR A 69 -12.69 -3.28 11.97
C TYR A 69 -12.60 -4.65 12.64
N ASP A 70 -13.72 -5.33 12.81
CA ASP A 70 -13.77 -6.63 13.51
C ASP A 70 -12.99 -7.73 12.78
N LEU A 71 -12.92 -7.65 11.44
CA LEU A 71 -12.34 -8.70 10.58
C LEU A 71 -11.24 -8.17 9.65
N ALA A 72 -10.96 -6.87 9.63
CA ALA A 72 -9.94 -6.32 8.76
C ALA A 72 -8.76 -5.77 9.58
N GLU A 73 -7.58 -5.91 9.00
CA GLU A 73 -6.37 -5.21 9.41
C GLU A 73 -6.27 -3.89 8.65
N GLU A 74 -5.68 -2.90 9.27
CA GLU A 74 -5.39 -1.61 8.65
C GLU A 74 -3.95 -1.17 8.92
N ALA A 75 -3.34 -0.54 7.90
CA ALA A 75 -2.03 0.07 8.04
C ALA A 75 -2.02 1.46 7.39
N PHE A 76 -1.45 2.45 8.08
CA PHE A 76 -1.29 3.82 7.62
C PHE A 76 0.18 4.16 7.41
N LEU A 77 0.56 4.51 6.19
CA LEU A 77 1.85 5.13 5.90
C LEU A 77 1.69 6.66 5.91
N CYS A 78 2.39 7.35 6.79
CA CYS A 78 2.48 8.80 6.73
C CYS A 78 3.37 9.19 5.55
N ARG A 79 2.77 9.87 4.55
CA ARG A 79 3.50 10.32 3.37
C ARG A 79 3.96 11.77 3.47
N HIS A 80 3.17 12.62 4.14
CA HIS A 80 3.47 14.03 4.29
C HIS A 80 2.85 14.57 5.58
N GLY A 81 3.49 15.58 6.18
CA GLY A 81 3.03 16.20 7.41
C GLY A 81 3.28 15.34 8.64
N GLN A 82 2.48 15.55 9.67
CA GLN A 82 2.56 14.81 10.92
C GLN A 82 1.17 14.62 11.50
N VAL A 83 0.90 13.42 11.98
CA VAL A 83 -0.32 13.09 12.74
C VAL A 83 0.02 12.34 13.99
N GLU A 84 -0.98 12.18 14.87
CA GLU A 84 -0.92 11.21 15.96
C GLU A 84 -2.02 10.18 15.76
N VAL A 85 -1.71 8.91 16.04
CA VAL A 85 -2.66 7.80 16.05
C VAL A 85 -2.82 7.25 17.46
N LEU A 86 -4.02 6.84 17.80
CA LEU A 86 -4.26 6.13 19.06
C LEU A 86 -3.84 4.69 18.90
N LEU A 87 -2.69 4.32 19.45
CA LEU A 87 -2.08 3.00 19.35
C LEU A 87 -1.72 2.48 20.73
N ARG A 88 -2.23 1.30 21.11
CA ARG A 88 -2.00 0.67 22.43
C ARG A 88 -2.44 1.56 23.61
N GLY A 89 -3.47 2.40 23.41
CA GLY A 89 -3.99 3.31 24.41
C GLY A 89 -3.26 4.64 24.56
N ASP A 90 -2.17 4.85 23.80
CA ASP A 90 -1.41 6.10 23.79
C ASP A 90 -1.50 6.79 22.42
N TRP A 91 -1.44 8.13 22.42
CA TRP A 91 -1.26 8.89 21.19
C TRP A 91 0.18 8.84 20.73
N VAL A 92 0.40 8.25 19.57
CA VAL A 92 1.70 7.97 18.95
C VAL A 92 1.87 8.83 17.72
N THR A 93 2.98 9.55 17.63
CA THR A 93 3.27 10.42 16.47
C THR A 93 3.71 9.62 15.26
N LEU A 94 3.05 9.84 14.12
CA LEU A 94 3.48 9.39 12.80
C LEU A 94 4.05 10.57 12.02
N ARG A 95 5.22 10.36 11.43
CA ARG A 95 5.91 11.27 10.52
C ARG A 95 6.22 10.58 9.20
N PRO A 96 6.59 11.30 8.14
CA PRO A 96 6.89 10.70 6.84
C PRO A 96 7.84 9.51 6.94
N GLY A 97 7.39 8.39 6.38
CA GLY A 97 8.04 7.08 6.45
C GLY A 97 7.58 6.16 7.59
N ASP A 98 6.89 6.68 8.61
CA ASP A 98 6.30 5.82 9.64
C ASP A 98 5.02 5.15 9.13
N LEU A 99 4.83 3.86 9.52
CA LEU A 99 3.61 3.11 9.31
C LEU A 99 3.02 2.68 10.66
N ALA A 100 1.77 3.01 10.90
CA ALA A 100 1.02 2.44 12.01
C ALA A 100 0.22 1.24 11.51
N TYR A 101 0.30 0.13 12.22
CA TYR A 101 -0.44 -1.10 11.93
C TYR A 101 -1.44 -1.38 13.04
N PHE A 102 -2.67 -1.70 12.65
CA PHE A 102 -3.79 -2.06 13.52
C PHE A 102 -4.35 -3.42 13.11
N PRO A 103 -4.24 -4.44 13.96
CA PRO A 103 -4.89 -5.73 13.73
C PRO A 103 -6.40 -5.63 13.90
N ALA A 104 -7.13 -6.61 13.36
CA ALA A 104 -8.57 -6.72 13.51
C ALA A 104 -9.00 -6.65 14.99
N GLY A 105 -10.07 -5.91 15.26
CA GLY A 105 -10.64 -5.72 16.58
C GLY A 105 -9.92 -4.71 17.48
N VAL A 106 -8.87 -4.05 17.00
CA VAL A 106 -8.15 -3.02 17.78
C VAL A 106 -8.70 -1.63 17.49
N PRO A 107 -9.33 -0.95 18.48
CA PRO A 107 -9.81 0.41 18.31
C PRO A 107 -8.66 1.39 18.10
N HIS A 108 -8.87 2.34 17.19
CA HIS A 108 -7.91 3.39 16.90
C HIS A 108 -8.56 4.66 16.39
N ALA A 109 -7.81 5.74 16.42
CA ALA A 109 -8.22 7.06 15.94
C ALA A 109 -6.98 7.80 15.42
N ILE A 110 -7.23 8.84 14.61
CA ILE A 110 -6.19 9.68 14.02
C ILE A 110 -6.51 11.13 14.37
N ARG A 111 -5.50 11.90 14.73
CA ARG A 111 -5.63 13.36 14.89
C ARG A 111 -4.42 14.08 14.32
N ASN A 112 -4.67 15.28 13.83
CA ASN A 112 -3.61 16.19 13.40
C ASN A 112 -3.54 17.37 14.36
N THR A 113 -2.48 17.45 15.13
CA THR A 113 -2.20 18.53 16.08
C THR A 113 -1.19 19.54 15.53
N SER A 114 -0.75 19.36 14.28
CA SER A 114 0.16 20.28 13.59
C SER A 114 -0.61 21.43 12.90
N ASP A 115 0.13 22.41 12.38
CA ASP A 115 -0.42 23.58 11.69
C ASP A 115 -0.70 23.36 10.21
N GLY A 116 -0.26 22.23 9.62
CA GLY A 116 -0.45 21.87 8.21
C GLY A 116 -1.26 20.60 8.04
N ASP A 117 -1.75 20.37 6.83
CA ASP A 117 -2.42 19.13 6.47
C ASP A 117 -1.43 17.96 6.44
N ALA A 118 -1.93 16.77 6.69
CA ALA A 118 -1.15 15.54 6.58
C ALA A 118 -1.84 14.54 5.64
N TYR A 119 -1.03 13.75 4.94
CA TYR A 119 -1.51 12.74 3.99
C TYR A 119 -1.03 11.35 4.39
N LEU A 120 -1.98 10.45 4.58
CA LEU A 120 -1.72 9.05 4.95
C LEU A 120 -2.18 8.15 3.80
N VAL A 121 -1.30 7.30 3.31
CA VAL A 121 -1.70 6.21 2.41
C VAL A 121 -2.01 5.01 3.27
N ASN A 122 -3.24 4.51 3.22
CA ASN A 122 -3.67 3.40 4.06
C ASN A 122 -4.19 2.21 3.26
N GLN A 123 -3.87 1.02 3.77
CA GLN A 123 -4.33 -0.27 3.28
C GLN A 123 -5.30 -0.88 4.28
N ILE A 124 -6.43 -1.39 3.79
CA ILE A 124 -7.45 -2.10 4.58
C ILE A 124 -7.66 -3.48 3.98
N CYS A 125 -7.48 -4.53 4.75
CA CYS A 125 -7.57 -5.92 4.30
C CYS A 125 -8.36 -6.80 5.27
N PRO A 126 -9.46 -7.42 4.83
CA PRO A 126 -10.13 -7.26 3.53
C PRO A 126 -10.85 -5.91 3.39
N PRO A 127 -11.21 -5.51 2.16
CA PRO A 127 -11.95 -4.27 1.89
C PRO A 127 -13.22 -4.15 2.73
N GLN A 128 -13.50 -2.93 3.24
CA GLN A 128 -14.69 -2.64 4.04
C GLN A 128 -15.72 -1.90 3.18
N PHE A 129 -16.78 -2.58 2.77
CA PHE A 129 -17.75 -2.05 1.80
C PHE A 129 -18.66 -0.96 2.37
N ASP A 130 -18.87 -0.93 3.68
CA ASP A 130 -19.67 0.10 4.37
C ASP A 130 -19.11 1.51 4.18
N LEU A 131 -17.81 1.67 4.01
CA LEU A 131 -17.17 2.95 3.71
C LEU A 131 -17.67 3.62 2.43
N TYR A 132 -18.27 2.86 1.52
CA TYR A 132 -18.69 3.35 0.20
C TYR A 132 -20.21 3.56 0.07
N ILE A 133 -20.98 3.24 1.12
CA ILE A 133 -22.46 3.34 1.12
C ILE A 133 -22.88 4.81 1.02
N ASP A 134 -22.38 5.66 1.91
CA ASP A 134 -22.78 7.06 1.97
C ASP A 134 -22.35 7.86 0.74
N ALA A 135 -21.31 7.41 0.06
CA ALA A 135 -20.88 7.96 -1.22
C ALA A 135 -21.72 7.47 -2.41
N GLY A 136 -22.66 6.53 -2.20
CA GLY A 136 -23.49 5.95 -3.23
C GLY A 136 -22.76 5.03 -4.20
N LEU A 137 -21.56 4.54 -3.81
CA LEU A 137 -20.73 3.66 -4.66
C LEU A 137 -21.04 2.18 -4.43
N TYR A 138 -21.68 1.83 -3.31
CA TYR A 138 -22.07 0.48 -2.94
C TYR A 138 -23.49 0.47 -2.36
N ASN A 139 -24.31 -0.50 -2.79
CA ASN A 139 -25.66 -0.71 -2.29
C ASN A 139 -25.74 -1.98 -1.43
N PRO A 140 -25.82 -1.87 -0.10
CA PRO A 140 -25.81 -3.03 0.80
C PRO A 140 -27.08 -3.89 0.67
N THR A 141 -28.21 -3.33 0.18
CA THR A 141 -29.46 -4.08 0.01
C THR A 141 -29.35 -5.14 -1.09
N TRP A 142 -28.62 -4.82 -2.15
CA TRP A 142 -28.42 -5.71 -3.30
C TRP A 142 -27.07 -6.40 -3.27
N GLY A 143 -26.12 -5.92 -2.41
CA GLY A 143 -24.74 -6.39 -2.40
C GLY A 143 -23.95 -6.00 -3.65
N ASP A 144 -24.40 -4.95 -4.36
CA ASP A 144 -23.86 -4.56 -5.64
C ASP A 144 -23.10 -3.22 -5.57
N MET A 145 -22.04 -3.13 -6.35
CA MET A 145 -21.34 -1.86 -6.64
C MET A 145 -22.11 -1.12 -7.73
N ASP A 146 -22.31 0.19 -7.54
CA ASP A 146 -22.90 1.04 -8.59
C ASP A 146 -21.79 1.44 -9.57
N GLU A 147 -21.62 0.65 -10.64
CA GLU A 147 -20.57 0.88 -11.66
C GLU A 147 -20.68 2.25 -12.32
N GLU A 148 -21.89 2.77 -12.53
CA GLU A 148 -22.08 4.08 -13.14
C GLU A 148 -21.75 5.22 -12.16
N ALA A 149 -22.12 5.08 -10.88
CA ALA A 149 -21.74 6.03 -9.85
C ALA A 149 -20.20 6.03 -9.66
N ILE A 150 -19.57 4.85 -9.62
CA ILE A 150 -18.11 4.71 -9.53
C ILE A 150 -17.44 5.38 -10.73
N ARG A 151 -17.92 5.10 -11.94
CA ARG A 151 -17.39 5.72 -13.18
C ARG A 151 -17.49 7.24 -13.13
N LYS A 152 -18.64 7.79 -12.75
CA LYS A 152 -18.84 9.23 -12.61
C LYS A 152 -17.93 9.81 -11.53
N ALA A 153 -17.84 9.17 -10.38
CA ALA A 153 -16.99 9.63 -9.28
C ALA A 153 -15.52 9.70 -9.71
N LYS A 154 -15.01 8.68 -10.42
CA LYS A 154 -13.66 8.68 -10.99
C LYS A 154 -13.42 9.80 -12.00
N LEU A 155 -14.34 10.01 -12.94
CA LEU A 155 -14.21 11.04 -13.96
C LEU A 155 -14.30 12.47 -13.41
N ASN A 156 -15.07 12.66 -12.33
CA ASN A 156 -15.25 13.94 -11.66
C ASN A 156 -14.26 14.18 -10.51
N ALA A 157 -13.39 13.20 -10.23
CA ALA A 157 -12.38 13.35 -9.18
C ALA A 157 -11.45 14.52 -9.53
N GLU A 158 -11.24 15.40 -8.56
CA GLU A 158 -10.23 16.46 -8.63
C GLU A 158 -8.98 15.95 -7.90
N PRO A 159 -7.82 15.89 -8.58
CA PRO A 159 -6.57 15.56 -7.91
C PRO A 159 -6.31 16.49 -6.73
N LEU A 160 -5.78 15.95 -5.66
CA LEU A 160 -5.36 16.75 -4.52
C LEU A 160 -4.15 17.59 -4.91
N ASP A 161 -4.25 18.91 -4.74
CA ASP A 161 -3.10 19.80 -4.89
C ASP A 161 -2.21 19.71 -3.65
N VAL A 162 -1.12 19.00 -3.78
CA VAL A 162 -0.10 18.79 -2.72
C VAL A 162 1.17 19.59 -2.97
N GLY A 163 1.13 20.52 -3.95
CA GLY A 163 2.32 21.20 -4.41
C GLY A 163 3.25 20.30 -5.25
N PRO A 164 4.49 20.72 -5.47
CA PRO A 164 5.46 19.91 -6.19
C PRO A 164 5.77 18.61 -5.43
N LEU A 165 5.63 17.45 -6.11
CA LEU A 165 5.80 16.13 -5.48
C LEU A 165 7.23 15.83 -5.01
N ASP A 166 8.21 16.54 -5.55
CA ASP A 166 9.61 16.50 -5.12
C ASP A 166 9.89 17.35 -3.87
N GLU A 167 8.95 18.21 -3.48
CA GLU A 167 8.98 18.98 -2.22
C GLU A 167 8.24 18.28 -1.07
N LEU A 168 7.63 17.11 -1.31
CA LEU A 168 7.06 16.32 -0.23
C LEU A 168 8.15 15.87 0.75
N ASP A 169 7.76 15.76 2.02
CA ASP A 169 8.67 15.38 3.10
C ASP A 169 9.45 14.10 2.80
N GLU A 170 10.73 14.10 3.12
CA GLU A 170 11.58 12.93 3.04
C GLU A 170 11.16 11.90 4.09
N MET A 171 11.05 10.64 3.66
CA MET A 171 10.76 9.51 4.55
C MET A 171 12.03 9.10 5.30
N VAL A 172 12.04 9.29 6.61
CA VAL A 172 13.22 9.12 7.48
C VAL A 172 12.88 8.22 8.66
N PHE A 173 13.80 7.30 8.99
CA PHE A 173 13.72 6.54 10.23
C PHE A 173 14.10 7.41 11.43
N ARG A 174 13.33 7.29 12.52
CA ARG A 174 13.59 7.91 13.81
C ARG A 174 13.44 6.88 14.92
N ASP A 175 14.50 6.71 15.72
CA ASP A 175 14.49 5.80 16.87
C ASP A 175 13.88 6.49 18.10
N ASP A 176 12.66 6.98 17.93
CA ASP A 176 11.82 7.49 19.01
C ASP A 176 10.61 6.57 19.23
N GLN A 177 9.92 6.71 20.34
CA GLN A 177 8.72 5.92 20.69
C GLN A 177 8.98 4.40 20.81
N PRO A 178 10.05 3.96 21.52
CA PRO A 178 10.50 2.56 21.49
C PRO A 178 9.47 1.55 22.04
N LYS A 179 8.51 1.98 22.83
CA LYS A 179 7.48 1.11 23.43
C LYS A 179 6.49 0.53 22.42
N VAL A 180 6.33 1.21 21.28
CA VAL A 180 5.35 0.84 20.24
C VAL A 180 6.05 0.46 18.93
N ARG A 181 7.37 0.64 18.82
CA ARG A 181 8.17 0.25 17.65
C ARG A 181 8.18 -1.26 17.49
N ALA A 182 7.82 -1.75 16.30
CA ALA A 182 7.75 -3.17 15.98
C ALA A 182 9.06 -3.93 16.25
N GLN A 183 10.22 -3.29 16.03
CA GLN A 183 11.53 -3.89 16.32
C GLN A 183 11.73 -4.25 17.80
N ASN A 184 10.97 -3.66 18.71
CA ASN A 184 11.04 -3.89 20.18
C ASN A 184 9.89 -4.77 20.69
N LEU A 185 9.04 -5.26 19.79
CA LEU A 185 7.88 -6.10 20.08
C LEU A 185 8.07 -7.49 19.46
N THR A 186 7.47 -8.49 20.09
CA THR A 186 7.34 -9.80 19.44
C THR A 186 6.26 -9.77 18.36
N PRO A 187 6.32 -10.65 17.34
CA PRO A 187 5.24 -10.76 16.34
C PRO A 187 3.86 -10.99 16.96
N GLU A 188 3.79 -11.69 18.09
CA GLU A 188 2.55 -11.93 18.83
C GLU A 188 2.01 -10.63 19.46
N GLU A 189 2.87 -9.82 20.07
CA GLU A 189 2.48 -8.51 20.58
C GLU A 189 2.01 -7.57 19.49
N VAL A 190 2.66 -7.58 18.32
CA VAL A 190 2.25 -6.83 17.13
C VAL A 190 0.86 -7.29 16.67
N ALA A 191 0.64 -8.60 16.53
CA ALA A 191 -0.63 -9.18 16.07
C ALA A 191 -1.80 -8.92 17.03
N HIS A 192 -1.56 -8.63 18.31
CA HIS A 192 -2.61 -8.36 19.29
C HIS A 192 -2.89 -6.88 19.54
N GLY A 193 -1.90 -6.03 19.42
CA GLY A 193 -2.06 -4.63 19.84
C GLY A 193 -1.62 -3.59 18.80
N GLY A 194 -1.19 -4.05 17.64
CA GLY A 194 -0.61 -3.17 16.63
C GLY A 194 0.82 -2.70 16.96
N ALA A 195 1.42 -1.98 16.06
CA ALA A 195 2.78 -1.44 16.20
C ALA A 195 3.06 -0.28 15.28
N LEU A 196 4.11 0.46 15.60
CA LEU A 196 4.70 1.47 14.74
C LEU A 196 5.90 0.87 14.00
N PHE A 197 5.85 0.91 12.68
CA PHE A 197 6.92 0.53 11.75
C PHE A 197 7.50 1.76 11.06
N ASN A 198 8.55 1.56 10.26
CA ASN A 198 9.05 2.57 9.33
C ASN A 198 9.46 1.89 8.02
N VAL A 199 9.31 2.58 6.88
CA VAL A 199 9.67 2.04 5.55
C VAL A 199 11.13 1.62 5.43
N LEU A 200 12.02 2.18 6.25
CA LEU A 200 13.46 1.87 6.27
C LEU A 200 13.82 0.73 7.25
N GLU A 201 12.83 0.19 7.97
CA GLU A 201 12.97 -0.97 8.85
C GLU A 201 12.55 -2.27 8.12
N GLY A 202 12.58 -3.37 8.84
CA GLY A 202 12.14 -4.66 8.36
C GLY A 202 13.27 -5.55 7.83
N ALA A 203 12.88 -6.74 7.35
CA ALA A 203 13.82 -7.73 6.86
C ALA A 203 14.39 -7.32 5.50
N GLY A 204 15.71 -7.13 5.44
CA GLY A 204 16.42 -6.82 4.21
C GLY A 204 16.71 -8.08 3.39
N PHE A 205 16.44 -8.05 2.10
CA PHE A 205 16.75 -9.13 1.16
C PHE A 205 16.92 -8.58 -0.25
N THR A 206 17.33 -9.43 -1.19
CA THR A 206 17.30 -9.10 -2.62
C THR A 206 16.16 -9.91 -3.25
N GLY A 207 15.14 -9.21 -3.72
CA GLY A 207 14.00 -9.79 -4.42
C GLY A 207 13.88 -9.21 -5.82
N ILE A 208 13.51 -10.02 -6.81
CA ILE A 208 13.29 -9.59 -8.20
C ILE A 208 14.43 -8.73 -8.79
N GLY A 209 15.65 -8.95 -8.34
CA GLY A 209 16.84 -8.18 -8.76
C GLY A 209 17.08 -6.87 -8.01
N LEU A 210 16.25 -6.52 -7.02
CA LEU A 210 16.37 -5.27 -6.25
C LEU A 210 16.67 -5.52 -4.77
N PRO A 211 17.47 -4.66 -4.12
CA PRO A 211 17.53 -4.61 -2.67
C PRO A 211 16.20 -4.08 -2.11
N MET A 212 15.57 -4.89 -1.26
CA MET A 212 14.24 -4.66 -0.73
C MET A 212 14.19 -4.82 0.80
N ARG A 213 13.14 -4.27 1.39
CA ARG A 213 12.74 -4.51 2.77
C ARG A 213 11.30 -5.01 2.82
N LEU A 214 11.05 -6.09 3.55
CA LEU A 214 9.72 -6.47 3.99
C LEU A 214 9.46 -5.78 5.32
N VAL A 215 8.52 -4.85 5.33
CA VAL A 215 8.17 -4.05 6.50
C VAL A 215 6.97 -4.66 7.21
N LEU A 216 5.85 -4.83 6.48
CA LEU A 216 4.66 -5.52 6.98
C LEU A 216 4.59 -6.91 6.34
N TRP A 217 4.67 -7.94 7.16
CA TRP A 217 4.65 -9.34 6.72
C TRP A 217 4.40 -10.28 7.91
N PRO A 218 4.03 -11.55 7.70
CA PRO A 218 3.62 -12.45 8.77
C PRO A 218 4.67 -12.66 9.88
N ALA A 219 5.96 -12.67 9.55
CA ALA A 219 6.99 -12.81 10.58
C ALA A 219 7.18 -11.55 11.44
N ALA A 220 6.66 -10.40 10.98
CA ALA A 220 6.59 -9.18 11.78
C ALA A 220 5.28 -9.05 12.58
N GLY A 221 4.33 -9.99 12.41
CA GLY A 221 3.08 -10.04 13.16
C GLY A 221 1.84 -9.60 12.39
N THR A 222 1.95 -9.14 11.14
CA THR A 222 0.78 -8.84 10.28
C THR A 222 0.30 -10.12 9.59
N ARG A 223 -0.94 -10.16 9.15
CA ARG A 223 -1.52 -11.36 8.49
C ARG A 223 -2.04 -11.06 7.09
N LEU A 224 -2.79 -9.98 6.95
CA LEU A 224 -3.49 -9.60 5.72
C LEU A 224 -2.82 -8.42 5.02
N VAL A 225 -2.37 -7.43 5.79
CA VAL A 225 -1.65 -6.28 5.23
C VAL A 225 -0.18 -6.64 4.99
N GLY A 226 0.33 -6.23 3.84
CA GLY A 226 1.72 -6.37 3.46
C GLY A 226 2.28 -5.08 2.91
N PHE A 227 3.55 -4.79 3.20
CA PHE A 227 4.25 -3.65 2.63
C PHE A 227 5.73 -3.98 2.40
N ASN A 228 6.18 -3.70 1.20
CA ASN A 228 7.60 -3.75 0.85
C ASN A 228 8.11 -2.37 0.44
N TYR A 229 9.42 -2.17 0.56
CA TYR A 229 10.09 -0.94 0.16
C TYR A 229 11.42 -1.27 -0.51
N ALA A 230 11.63 -0.81 -1.74
CA ALA A 230 12.75 -1.20 -2.58
C ALA A 230 13.50 0.02 -3.14
N TYR A 231 14.81 -0.18 -3.36
CA TYR A 231 15.67 0.77 -4.05
C TYR A 231 15.99 0.24 -5.46
N CYS A 232 15.73 1.06 -6.45
CA CYS A 232 16.13 0.81 -7.82
C CYS A 232 17.26 1.74 -8.23
N GLY A 233 18.42 1.18 -8.43
CA GLY A 233 19.60 1.91 -8.89
C GLY A 233 19.45 2.42 -10.32
N THR A 234 20.24 3.45 -10.68
CA THR A 234 20.26 4.01 -12.04
C THR A 234 20.54 2.93 -13.09
N GLY A 235 19.67 2.81 -14.08
CA GLY A 235 19.80 1.82 -15.18
C GLY A 235 19.45 0.39 -14.76
N VAL A 236 18.89 0.19 -13.57
CA VAL A 236 18.43 -1.12 -13.10
C VAL A 236 16.97 -1.33 -13.46
N GLU A 237 16.62 -2.56 -13.83
CA GLU A 237 15.28 -3.05 -14.10
C GLU A 237 15.02 -4.23 -13.18
N ASP A 238 13.84 -4.29 -12.55
CA ASP A 238 13.43 -5.47 -11.82
C ASP A 238 12.97 -6.59 -12.75
N THR A 239 12.84 -7.79 -12.22
CA THR A 239 12.24 -8.91 -12.94
C THR A 239 10.73 -8.70 -13.01
N MET A 240 10.20 -8.53 -14.23
CA MET A 240 8.74 -8.48 -14.43
C MET A 240 8.09 -9.77 -13.92
N HIS A 241 7.04 -9.61 -13.12
CA HIS A 241 6.40 -10.72 -12.40
C HIS A 241 4.90 -10.51 -12.22
N THR A 242 4.24 -11.52 -11.69
CA THR A 242 2.83 -11.50 -11.28
C THR A 242 2.71 -12.09 -9.89
N HIS A 243 1.69 -11.70 -9.14
CA HIS A 243 1.33 -12.37 -7.89
C HIS A 243 0.10 -13.24 -8.12
N PRO A 244 0.17 -14.55 -7.85
CA PRO A 244 -0.94 -15.46 -8.12
C PRO A 244 -2.11 -15.32 -7.13
N VAL A 245 -1.88 -14.71 -5.96
CA VAL A 245 -2.86 -14.63 -4.88
C VAL A 245 -3.01 -13.23 -4.26
N SER A 246 -2.15 -12.27 -4.63
CA SER A 246 -2.15 -10.92 -4.08
C SER A 246 -2.48 -9.89 -5.14
N ASP A 247 -3.34 -8.93 -4.82
CA ASP A 247 -3.32 -7.65 -5.51
C ASP A 247 -2.09 -6.87 -5.04
N GLU A 248 -1.53 -6.02 -5.89
CA GLU A 248 -0.44 -5.11 -5.53
C GLU A 248 -0.71 -3.68 -5.95
N PHE A 249 -0.51 -2.77 -5.03
CA PHE A 249 -0.55 -1.33 -5.19
C PHE A 249 0.88 -0.78 -5.10
N LEU A 250 1.59 -0.78 -6.25
CA LEU A 250 3.02 -0.47 -6.34
C LEU A 250 3.26 1.01 -6.61
N VAL A 251 3.82 1.74 -5.65
CA VAL A 251 4.00 3.20 -5.68
C VAL A 251 5.44 3.60 -5.96
N MET A 252 5.62 4.61 -6.81
CA MET A 252 6.87 5.38 -6.89
C MET A 252 6.90 6.40 -5.74
N TRP A 253 7.74 6.19 -4.76
CA TRP A 253 7.82 7.08 -3.58
C TRP A 253 8.73 8.27 -3.80
N SER A 254 9.81 8.09 -4.54
CA SER A 254 10.75 9.17 -4.92
C SER A 254 11.54 8.82 -6.16
N GLY A 255 12.15 9.83 -6.78
CA GLY A 255 12.85 9.68 -8.04
C GLY A 255 11.91 9.59 -9.23
N GLN A 256 12.44 9.21 -10.38
CA GLN A 256 11.67 9.00 -11.62
C GLN A 256 12.09 7.69 -12.28
N GLY A 257 11.17 7.05 -12.96
CA GLY A 257 11.42 5.78 -13.64
C GLY A 257 10.30 5.44 -14.60
N GLN A 258 10.13 4.15 -14.82
CA GLN A 258 9.01 3.61 -15.59
C GLN A 258 8.40 2.44 -14.83
N LEU A 259 7.08 2.31 -14.90
CA LEU A 259 6.32 1.17 -14.40
C LEU A 259 5.86 0.34 -15.62
N PHE A 260 6.03 -0.97 -15.55
CA PHE A 260 5.38 -1.91 -16.48
C PHE A 260 4.03 -2.30 -15.88
N ILE A 261 2.98 -2.22 -16.68
CA ILE A 261 1.63 -2.51 -16.21
C ILE A 261 0.88 -3.32 -17.27
N GLY A 262 0.68 -4.60 -17.02
CA GLY A 262 -0.20 -5.51 -17.75
C GLY A 262 -0.26 -5.30 -19.27
N ASP A 263 -1.45 -4.95 -19.76
CA ASP A 263 -1.72 -4.72 -21.18
C ASP A 263 -1.27 -3.32 -21.68
N ILE A 264 -0.78 -2.47 -20.77
CA ILE A 264 -0.33 -1.11 -21.07
C ILE A 264 1.13 -1.08 -21.50
N GLY A 265 1.98 -1.91 -20.87
CA GLY A 265 3.43 -1.90 -21.06
C GLY A 265 4.13 -0.87 -20.18
N TRP A 266 5.31 -0.40 -20.60
CA TRP A 266 6.11 0.59 -19.89
C TRP A 266 5.51 2.00 -20.01
N VAL A 267 5.30 2.65 -18.86
CA VAL A 267 4.85 4.04 -18.75
C VAL A 267 5.79 4.83 -17.85
N ASP A 268 6.01 6.09 -18.18
CA ASP A 268 6.77 7.01 -17.34
C ASP A 268 6.05 7.25 -16.02
N ALA A 269 6.79 7.22 -14.92
CA ALA A 269 6.29 7.38 -13.57
C ALA A 269 7.23 8.23 -12.71
N GLY A 270 6.65 8.98 -11.82
CA GLY A 270 7.31 9.81 -10.82
C GLY A 270 6.68 9.67 -9.43
N PRO A 271 7.09 10.49 -8.47
CA PRO A 271 6.59 10.42 -7.09
C PRO A 271 5.06 10.47 -7.04
N GLY A 272 4.47 9.53 -6.32
CA GLY A 272 3.02 9.38 -6.19
C GLY A 272 2.33 8.57 -7.29
N ASP A 273 2.96 8.34 -8.43
CA ASP A 273 2.39 7.44 -9.44
C ASP A 273 2.40 6.00 -8.94
N VAL A 274 1.39 5.23 -9.33
CA VAL A 274 1.17 3.88 -8.86
C VAL A 274 0.76 2.93 -9.97
N ALA A 275 1.39 1.77 -10.02
CA ALA A 275 0.88 0.64 -10.77
C ALA A 275 -0.21 -0.06 -9.96
N LEU A 276 -1.42 -0.05 -10.47
CA LEU A 276 -2.51 -0.89 -9.98
C LEU A 276 -2.37 -2.25 -10.65
N ALA A 277 -1.88 -3.23 -9.91
CA ALA A 277 -1.60 -4.58 -10.38
C ALA A 277 -2.45 -5.63 -9.63
N PRO A 278 -3.73 -5.82 -9.98
CA PRO A 278 -4.52 -6.91 -9.45
C PRO A 278 -3.88 -8.27 -9.69
N CYS A 279 -4.28 -9.26 -8.88
CA CYS A 279 -3.81 -10.64 -8.94
C CYS A 279 -3.69 -11.16 -10.39
N GLY A 280 -2.51 -11.64 -10.76
CA GLY A 280 -2.19 -12.15 -12.07
C GLY A 280 -1.80 -11.10 -13.13
N VAL A 281 -1.90 -9.81 -12.84
CA VAL A 281 -1.45 -8.75 -13.74
C VAL A 281 0.07 -8.63 -13.70
N MET A 282 0.70 -8.75 -14.87
CA MET A 282 2.14 -8.57 -15.03
C MET A 282 2.53 -7.13 -14.70
N HIS A 283 3.53 -6.95 -13.86
CA HIS A 283 4.06 -5.63 -13.52
C HIS A 283 5.55 -5.68 -13.24
N GLY A 284 6.15 -4.52 -13.14
CA GLY A 284 7.56 -4.33 -12.87
C GLY A 284 7.92 -2.85 -12.90
N HIS A 285 9.16 -2.57 -12.65
CA HIS A 285 9.66 -1.21 -12.54
C HIS A 285 11.11 -1.14 -13.04
N ARG A 286 11.49 0.01 -13.59
CA ARG A 286 12.87 0.30 -13.93
C ARG A 286 13.22 1.76 -13.74
N SER A 287 14.47 1.99 -13.37
CA SER A 287 15.11 3.29 -13.42
C SER A 287 15.97 3.40 -14.66
N THR A 288 15.72 4.38 -15.51
CA THR A 288 16.52 4.60 -16.72
C THR A 288 17.80 5.41 -16.41
N ALA A 289 18.82 5.24 -17.23
CA ALA A 289 20.14 5.84 -16.99
C ALA A 289 20.13 7.38 -16.94
N ASP A 290 19.14 8.00 -17.57
CA ASP A 290 18.94 9.46 -17.63
C ASP A 290 18.09 10.03 -16.48
N ARG A 291 17.48 9.17 -15.66
CA ARG A 291 16.53 9.57 -14.59
C ARG A 291 17.06 9.40 -13.17
N GLY A 292 18.20 8.74 -13.04
CA GLY A 292 18.78 8.47 -11.72
C GLY A 292 18.06 7.35 -10.95
N PRO A 293 18.40 7.15 -9.67
CA PRO A 293 17.78 6.13 -8.85
C PRO A 293 16.38 6.52 -8.40
N SER A 294 15.59 5.51 -8.02
CA SER A 294 14.24 5.70 -7.50
C SER A 294 13.95 4.79 -6.31
N MET A 295 13.02 5.21 -5.48
CA MET A 295 12.47 4.39 -4.40
C MET A 295 11.05 4.00 -4.78
N MET A 296 10.77 2.73 -4.63
CA MET A 296 9.47 2.16 -4.89
C MET A 296 9.04 1.24 -3.75
N GLY A 297 7.80 0.84 -3.73
CA GLY A 297 7.32 -0.15 -2.79
C GLY A 297 5.81 -0.23 -2.84
N GLY A 298 5.27 -1.33 -2.39
CA GLY A 298 3.88 -1.63 -2.57
C GLY A 298 3.19 -2.09 -1.31
N PHE A 299 1.90 -1.79 -1.28
CA PHE A 299 0.95 -2.53 -0.46
C PHE A 299 0.53 -3.78 -1.22
N ALA A 300 0.37 -4.88 -0.51
CA ALA A 300 -0.13 -6.12 -1.10
C ALA A 300 -0.93 -6.92 -0.07
N SER A 301 -2.00 -7.55 -0.52
CA SER A 301 -2.80 -8.45 0.30
C SER A 301 -3.21 -9.71 -0.47
N PRO A 302 -2.96 -10.91 0.11
CA PRO A 302 -2.11 -11.16 1.26
C PRO A 302 -0.65 -10.74 1.01
N PRO A 303 0.19 -10.61 2.06
CA PRO A 303 1.59 -10.22 1.87
C PRO A 303 2.33 -11.09 0.84
N GLN A 304 3.16 -10.46 0.00
CA GLN A 304 3.84 -11.09 -1.16
C GLN A 304 4.99 -11.99 -0.72
N MET A 305 4.69 -13.12 -0.11
CA MET A 305 5.69 -14.05 0.40
C MET A 305 6.36 -14.89 -0.70
N ASP A 306 5.74 -14.97 -1.87
CA ASP A 306 6.27 -15.63 -3.08
C ASP A 306 7.55 -14.98 -3.62
N LEU A 307 7.82 -13.72 -3.30
CA LEU A 307 9.09 -13.05 -3.60
C LEU A 307 10.28 -13.54 -2.74
N VAL A 308 9.99 -14.15 -1.59
CA VAL A 308 11.00 -14.53 -0.58
C VAL A 308 10.96 -16.02 -0.26
N ILE A 309 9.77 -16.62 -0.33
CA ILE A 309 9.50 -17.98 0.07
C ILE A 309 8.78 -18.68 -1.08
N PRO A 310 9.17 -19.94 -1.43
CA PRO A 310 8.44 -20.69 -2.44
C PRO A 310 6.93 -20.74 -2.15
N THR A 311 6.13 -20.66 -3.20
CA THR A 311 4.65 -20.62 -3.13
C THR A 311 4.04 -21.81 -2.38
N ASP A 312 4.77 -22.91 -2.23
CA ASP A 312 4.36 -24.10 -1.49
C ASP A 312 4.09 -23.85 0.01
N TYR A 313 4.62 -22.76 0.55
CA TYR A 313 4.35 -22.33 1.93
C TYR A 313 3.06 -21.51 2.07
N TYR A 314 2.43 -21.16 0.93
CA TYR A 314 1.16 -20.47 0.91
C TYR A 314 0.05 -21.47 0.58
N LYS A 315 -0.59 -22.05 1.59
CA LYS A 315 -1.67 -23.03 1.41
C LYS A 315 -3.02 -22.42 1.77
N ASN A 316 -3.96 -22.45 0.82
CA ASN A 316 -5.33 -21.98 1.03
C ASN A 316 -5.41 -20.51 1.52
N GLY A 317 -4.50 -19.64 1.06
CA GLY A 317 -4.44 -18.25 1.52
C GLY A 317 -3.89 -18.06 2.94
N VAL A 318 -3.34 -19.12 3.54
CA VAL A 318 -2.73 -19.07 4.86
C VAL A 318 -1.22 -19.34 4.71
N TYR A 319 -0.43 -18.44 5.25
CA TYR A 319 1.01 -18.62 5.35
C TYR A 319 1.35 -19.68 6.43
N GLU A 320 1.99 -20.76 6.00
CA GLU A 320 2.59 -21.75 6.91
C GLU A 320 4.07 -21.40 7.05
N ARG A 321 4.47 -20.94 8.23
CA ARG A 321 5.86 -20.54 8.50
C ARG A 321 6.83 -21.69 8.18
N PRO A 322 7.79 -21.50 7.24
CA PRO A 322 8.80 -22.53 6.98
C PRO A 322 9.69 -22.75 8.22
N GLN A 323 10.11 -23.98 8.40
CA GLN A 323 11.11 -24.27 9.44
C GLN A 323 12.46 -23.66 9.02
N PRO A 324 13.32 -23.26 9.97
CA PRO A 324 14.64 -22.68 9.65
C PRO A 324 15.51 -23.53 8.71
N SER A 325 15.36 -24.86 8.73
CA SER A 325 16.04 -25.77 7.81
C SER A 325 15.55 -25.69 6.37
N GLU A 326 14.34 -25.23 6.13
CA GLU A 326 13.74 -25.11 4.79
C GLU A 326 14.12 -23.79 4.13
N LEU A 327 14.49 -22.75 4.92
CA LEU A 327 14.93 -21.45 4.40
C LEU A 327 16.36 -21.49 3.84
N THR A 328 17.20 -22.43 4.32
CA THR A 328 18.59 -22.55 3.85
C THR A 328 18.68 -23.15 2.45
N ASP A 329 17.79 -24.07 2.09
CA ASP A 329 17.79 -24.71 0.77
C ASP A 329 17.33 -23.77 -0.38
N SER A 330 16.46 -22.79 -0.06
CA SER A 330 15.98 -21.83 -1.07
C SER A 330 17.00 -20.74 -1.43
N GLN A 331 17.93 -20.43 -0.54
CA GLN A 331 19.03 -19.49 -0.81
C GLN A 331 20.12 -20.07 -1.70
N GLU A 332 20.33 -21.38 -1.68
CA GLU A 332 21.31 -22.04 -2.56
C GLU A 332 20.83 -22.12 -4.01
N HIS A 333 19.52 -22.21 -4.26
CA HIS A 333 18.97 -22.25 -5.62
C HIS A 333 18.91 -20.88 -6.33
N ALA A 334 18.84 -19.78 -5.56
CA ALA A 334 18.88 -18.43 -6.13
C ALA A 334 20.28 -18.01 -6.58
N SER A 335 21.35 -18.61 -6.03
CA SER A 335 22.74 -18.31 -6.40
C SER A 335 23.23 -19.07 -7.64
N ASP A 336 22.52 -20.12 -8.08
CA ASP A 336 22.94 -20.96 -9.22
C ASP A 336 22.30 -20.56 -10.58
N GLN A 337 21.49 -19.48 -10.60
CA GLN A 337 20.89 -18.93 -11.84
C GLN A 337 21.46 -17.56 -12.23
N GLY A 338 22.61 -17.18 -11.71
CA GLY A 338 23.37 -15.98 -12.05
C GLY A 338 24.39 -16.20 -13.16
#